data_777411f95a7a6b669db5b0b651417f11
#
_entry.id   777411f95a7a6b669db5b0b651417f11
#
_cell.length_a   1.000
_cell.length_b   1.000
_cell.length_c   1.000
_cell.angle_alpha   90.00
_cell.angle_beta   90.00
_cell.angle_gamma   90.00
#
_symmetry.space_group_name_H-M   'P 1'
#
loop_
_entity.id
_entity.type
_entity.pdbx_description
1 polymer ?
#
loop_
_entity_poly.entity_id
_entity_poly.type
_entity_poly.pdbx_seq_one_letter_code
_entity_poly.pdbx_strand_id
1 'polypeptide(L)'
;SKKLALNWDLNLYSHLWAAQLYANETLQMKEYLKLYKNGGFYVIYIKPKHKWGRVMVYKSLGLTTFGRMTRNTLINGLYIDLDIKNAQPEIIRNICKSQNPPIPCPMIEEYCLRRKEIFAELGILYGIEVWQIKKLFLRLCFFGTFKGWCKDIKMTDIAPNTFIIQFEREMRDIADQTRKVNPELY
;
A
#
# COMPACT_ATOMS: atom_id res chain seq x y z
N SER A 1 -16.35 37.42 11.59
CA SER A 1 -15.90 36.89 12.88
C SER A 1 -15.97 35.36 12.98
N LYS A 2 -17.00 34.69 12.41
CA LYS A 2 -17.12 33.22 12.40
C LYS A 2 -16.00 32.50 11.62
N LYS A 3 -15.50 33.07 10.51
CA LYS A 3 -14.38 32.49 9.75
C LYS A 3 -13.04 32.53 10.49
N LEU A 4 -12.81 33.55 11.30
CA LEU A 4 -11.61 33.64 12.14
C LEU A 4 -11.64 32.63 13.27
N ALA A 5 -12.78 32.43 13.93
CA ALA A 5 -12.94 31.45 15.00
C ALA A 5 -12.68 30.01 14.48
N LEU A 6 -13.20 29.66 13.30
CA LEU A 6 -12.99 28.34 12.70
C LEU A 6 -11.50 28.06 12.38
N ASN A 7 -10.76 29.07 11.92
CA ASN A 7 -9.33 28.95 11.65
C ASN A 7 -8.48 28.76 12.92
N TRP A 8 -8.88 29.38 14.05
CA TRP A 8 -8.21 29.21 15.33
C TRP A 8 -8.41 27.80 15.89
N ASP A 9 -9.62 27.26 15.80
CA ASP A 9 -9.92 25.91 16.26
C ASP A 9 -9.19 24.84 15.44
N LEU A 10 -9.15 24.97 14.10
CA LEU A 10 -8.39 24.07 13.23
C LEU A 10 -6.88 24.10 13.52
N ASN A 11 -6.31 25.28 13.80
CA ASN A 11 -4.90 25.39 14.18
C ASN A 11 -4.65 24.77 15.56
N LEU A 12 -5.53 24.99 16.54
CA LEU A 12 -5.40 24.38 17.86
C LEU A 12 -5.43 22.85 17.79
N TYR A 13 -6.38 22.27 17.04
CA TYR A 13 -6.45 20.82 16.83
C TYR A 13 -5.20 20.27 16.12
N SER A 14 -4.68 20.97 15.14
CA SER A 14 -3.44 20.55 14.46
C SER A 14 -2.23 20.59 15.38
N HIS A 15 -2.12 21.60 16.25
CA HIS A 15 -1.05 21.69 17.25
C HIS A 15 -1.17 20.63 18.35
N LEU A 16 -2.38 20.36 18.84
CA LEU A 16 -2.62 19.32 19.83
C LEU A 16 -2.33 17.92 19.25
N TRP A 17 -2.75 17.67 18.03
CA TRP A 17 -2.44 16.41 17.34
C TRP A 17 -0.94 16.24 17.12
N ALA A 18 -0.25 17.29 16.65
CA ALA A 18 1.20 17.28 16.47
C ALA A 18 1.95 17.07 17.81
N ALA A 19 1.50 17.72 18.90
CA ALA A 19 2.06 17.54 20.22
C ALA A 19 1.86 16.11 20.75
N GLN A 20 0.68 15.51 20.53
CA GLN A 20 0.39 14.14 20.92
C GLN A 20 1.22 13.14 20.12
N LEU A 21 1.37 13.37 18.82
CA LEU A 21 2.23 12.55 17.93
C LEU A 21 3.69 12.61 18.40
N TYR A 22 4.19 13.81 18.67
CA TYR A 22 5.55 14.03 19.18
C TYR A 22 5.79 13.34 20.52
N ALA A 23 4.83 13.44 21.46
CA ALA A 23 4.92 12.76 22.75
C ALA A 23 4.97 11.23 22.60
N ASN A 24 4.14 10.66 21.74
CA ASN A 24 4.12 9.23 21.45
C ASN A 24 5.43 8.77 20.79
N GLU A 25 5.94 9.49 19.80
CA GLU A 25 7.21 9.17 19.14
C GLU A 25 8.40 9.29 20.10
N THR A 26 8.39 10.29 21.01
CA THR A 26 9.42 10.45 22.04
C THR A 26 9.43 9.26 23.00
N LEU A 27 8.25 8.79 23.44
CA LEU A 27 8.12 7.61 24.28
C LEU A 27 8.63 6.35 23.57
N GLN A 28 8.21 6.14 22.33
CA GLN A 28 8.69 5.03 21.50
C GLN A 28 10.22 5.07 21.33
N MET A 29 10.80 6.25 21.13
CA MET A 29 12.23 6.41 21.01
C MET A 29 12.97 6.01 22.29
N LYS A 30 12.46 6.44 23.45
CA LYS A 30 13.02 6.04 24.75
C LYS A 30 13.00 4.53 24.95
N GLU A 31 11.90 3.88 24.60
CA GLU A 31 11.79 2.41 24.66
C GLU A 31 12.72 1.71 23.64
N TYR A 32 12.87 2.27 22.45
CA TYR A 32 13.77 1.73 21.45
C TYR A 32 15.24 1.81 21.88
N LEU A 33 15.65 2.94 22.49
CA LEU A 33 17.01 3.10 23.02
C LEU A 33 17.39 2.08 24.09
N LYS A 34 16.43 1.52 24.84
CA LYS A 34 16.68 0.44 25.80
C LYS A 34 17.13 -0.86 25.13
N LEU A 35 16.90 -1.02 23.82
CA LEU A 35 17.32 -2.19 23.06
C LEU A 35 18.79 -2.10 22.60
N TYR A 36 19.44 -0.96 22.81
CA TYR A 36 20.85 -0.79 22.45
C TYR A 36 21.74 -1.56 23.44
N LYS A 37 22.52 -2.51 22.90
CA LYS A 37 23.47 -3.32 23.67
C LYS A 37 24.68 -3.64 22.79
N ASN A 38 25.87 -3.61 23.39
CA ASN A 38 27.11 -4.02 22.74
C ASN A 38 27.33 -3.42 21.34
N GLY A 39 27.03 -2.12 21.18
CA GLY A 39 27.27 -1.42 19.92
C GLY A 39 26.16 -1.53 18.86
N GLY A 40 25.01 -2.19 19.17
CA GLY A 40 23.94 -2.35 18.21
C GLY A 40 22.53 -2.46 18.82
N PHE A 41 21.52 -2.41 17.95
CA PHE A 41 20.12 -2.64 18.30
C PHE A 41 19.73 -4.07 17.93
N TYR A 42 19.28 -4.84 18.91
CA TYR A 42 18.89 -6.23 18.72
C TYR A 42 17.36 -6.34 18.71
N VAL A 43 16.80 -6.61 17.55
CA VAL A 43 15.36 -6.73 17.34
C VAL A 43 15.03 -8.10 16.77
N ILE A 44 14.11 -8.80 17.42
CA ILE A 44 13.65 -10.11 16.98
C ILE A 44 12.44 -9.94 16.07
N TYR A 45 12.47 -10.55 14.89
CA TYR A 45 11.36 -10.60 13.94
C TYR A 45 10.76 -11.99 13.89
N ILE A 46 9.44 -12.06 13.86
CA ILE A 46 8.69 -13.31 13.72
C ILE A 46 7.82 -13.27 12.48
N LYS A 47 7.62 -14.44 11.87
CA LYS A 47 6.59 -14.62 10.85
C LYS A 47 5.20 -14.69 11.51
N PRO A 48 4.15 -14.15 10.89
CA PRO A 48 2.78 -14.35 11.36
C PRO A 48 2.42 -15.83 11.43
N LYS A 49 1.47 -16.18 12.32
CA LYS A 49 0.99 -17.57 12.48
C LYS A 49 0.51 -18.22 11.17
N HIS A 50 0.03 -17.42 10.24
CA HIS A 50 -0.48 -17.86 8.94
C HIS A 50 0.61 -18.19 7.90
N LYS A 51 1.88 -18.18 8.25
CA LYS A 51 3.04 -18.37 7.36
C LYS A 51 3.20 -17.34 6.22
N TRP A 52 2.19 -16.52 5.96
CA TRP A 52 2.15 -15.52 4.89
C TRP A 52 2.17 -14.09 5.47
N GLY A 53 2.71 -13.15 4.71
CA GLY A 53 2.74 -11.73 5.09
C GLY A 53 4.09 -11.25 5.62
N ARG A 54 4.09 -10.02 6.09
CA ARG A 54 5.31 -9.35 6.58
C ARG A 54 5.78 -9.96 7.89
N VAL A 55 7.09 -10.12 8.04
CA VAL A 55 7.69 -10.37 9.35
C VAL A 55 7.42 -9.16 10.26
N MET A 56 7.05 -9.43 11.50
CA MET A 56 6.71 -8.40 12.48
C MET A 56 7.70 -8.45 13.65
N VAL A 57 7.92 -7.31 14.26
CA VAL A 57 8.76 -7.23 15.47
C VAL A 57 8.06 -7.94 16.61
N TYR A 58 8.79 -8.80 17.31
CA TYR A 58 8.26 -9.59 18.42
C TYR A 58 8.49 -8.89 19.75
N LYS A 59 7.39 -8.53 20.42
CA LYS A 59 7.40 -7.94 21.79
C LYS A 59 8.40 -6.80 21.99
N SER A 60 8.67 -6.04 20.94
CA SER A 60 9.70 -5.00 20.94
C SER A 60 9.34 -3.90 19.92
N LEU A 61 10.17 -2.89 19.83
CA LEU A 61 10.12 -1.86 18.79
C LEU A 61 11.21 -2.14 17.75
N GLY A 62 10.92 -1.82 16.51
CA GLY A 62 11.88 -1.84 15.41
C GLY A 62 11.68 -0.63 14.51
N LEU A 63 12.57 -0.40 13.56
CA LEU A 63 12.47 0.74 12.64
C LEU A 63 11.13 0.79 11.89
N THR A 64 10.51 -0.37 11.65
CA THR A 64 9.20 -0.46 10.99
C THR A 64 8.02 0.01 11.83
N THR A 65 8.20 0.19 13.14
CA THR A 65 7.15 0.67 14.06
C THR A 65 7.10 2.19 14.18
N PHE A 66 8.18 2.87 13.76
CA PHE A 66 8.23 4.33 13.77
C PHE A 66 7.49 4.96 12.59
N GLY A 67 6.97 6.16 12.79
CA GLY A 67 6.46 7.02 11.73
C GLY A 67 7.54 7.28 10.67
N ARG A 68 7.13 7.60 9.45
CA ARG A 68 8.05 7.79 8.32
C ARG A 68 9.14 8.84 8.59
N MET A 69 8.78 9.96 9.19
CA MET A 69 9.71 11.06 9.50
C MET A 69 10.80 10.58 10.46
N THR A 70 10.39 10.04 11.61
CA THR A 70 11.30 9.52 12.65
C THR A 70 12.20 8.42 12.11
N ARG A 71 11.62 7.47 11.36
CA ARG A 71 12.39 6.40 10.72
C ARG A 71 13.44 6.95 9.78
N ASN A 72 13.08 7.85 8.87
CA ASN A 72 14.02 8.43 7.92
C ASN A 72 15.14 9.21 8.61
N THR A 73 14.84 9.91 9.71
CA THR A 73 15.87 10.60 10.51
C THR A 73 16.83 9.61 11.14
N LEU A 74 16.34 8.51 11.71
CA LEU A 74 17.15 7.48 12.36
C LEU A 74 18.10 6.76 11.40
N ILE A 75 17.66 6.55 10.16
CA ILE A 75 18.42 5.80 9.16
C ILE A 75 19.24 6.71 8.20
N ASN A 76 19.12 8.02 8.35
CA ASN A 76 19.80 8.97 7.49
C ASN A 76 21.31 8.76 7.50
N GLY A 77 21.90 8.60 6.31
CA GLY A 77 23.32 8.30 6.13
C GLY A 77 23.75 6.85 6.42
N LEU A 78 22.84 6.00 6.95
CA LEU A 78 23.12 4.58 7.25
C LEU A 78 22.50 3.65 6.22
N TYR A 79 21.32 4.00 5.67
CA TYR A 79 20.56 3.16 4.75
C TYR A 79 20.01 3.99 3.58
N ILE A 80 19.76 3.31 2.48
CA ILE A 80 19.04 3.85 1.32
C ILE A 80 17.62 3.28 1.36
N ASP A 81 16.61 4.16 1.33
CA ASP A 81 15.20 3.76 1.26
C ASP A 81 14.88 3.37 -0.20
N LEU A 82 14.60 2.10 -0.44
CA LEU A 82 14.21 1.57 -1.74
C LEU A 82 12.72 1.27 -1.74
N ASP A 83 11.98 1.91 -2.65
CA ASP A 83 10.57 1.62 -2.87
C ASP A 83 10.35 1.03 -4.26
N ILE A 84 9.58 -0.04 -4.33
CA ILE A 84 9.23 -0.68 -5.60
C ILE A 84 8.02 0.05 -6.18
N LYS A 85 8.24 0.73 -7.28
CA LYS A 85 7.16 1.37 -8.03
C LYS A 85 6.20 0.30 -8.55
N ASN A 86 4.89 0.47 -8.28
CA ASN A 86 3.84 -0.49 -8.68
C ASN A 86 4.09 -1.92 -8.16
N ALA A 87 4.55 -2.09 -6.92
CA ALA A 87 5.01 -3.38 -6.40
C ALA A 87 4.08 -4.56 -6.73
N GLN A 88 2.77 -4.47 -6.44
CA GLN A 88 1.83 -5.56 -6.68
C GLN A 88 1.69 -5.91 -8.19
N PRO A 89 1.34 -4.97 -9.09
CA PRO A 89 1.26 -5.26 -10.53
C PRO A 89 2.58 -5.78 -11.10
N GLU A 90 3.72 -5.23 -10.69
CA GLU A 90 5.03 -5.69 -11.16
C GLU A 90 5.35 -7.11 -10.70
N ILE A 91 5.02 -7.46 -9.46
CA ILE A 91 5.17 -8.82 -8.94
C ILE A 91 4.29 -9.79 -9.73
N ILE A 92 3.00 -9.45 -9.94
CA ILE A 92 2.08 -10.28 -10.72
C ILE A 92 2.60 -10.47 -12.14
N ARG A 93 3.01 -9.39 -12.82
CA ARG A 93 3.60 -9.43 -14.15
C ARG A 93 4.80 -10.38 -14.22
N ASN A 94 5.70 -10.30 -13.25
CA ASN A 94 6.87 -11.17 -13.20
C ASN A 94 6.49 -12.63 -12.91
N ILE A 95 5.53 -12.88 -12.03
CA ILE A 95 4.98 -14.23 -11.80
C ILE A 95 4.42 -14.81 -13.11
N CYS A 96 3.61 -14.04 -13.85
CA CYS A 96 3.05 -14.47 -15.12
C CYS A 96 4.15 -14.85 -16.14
N LYS A 97 5.19 -14.02 -16.23
CA LYS A 97 6.33 -14.26 -17.13
C LYS A 97 7.19 -15.48 -16.75
N SER A 98 7.27 -15.79 -15.46
CA SER A 98 8.06 -16.90 -14.94
C SER A 98 7.37 -18.27 -15.04
N GLN A 99 6.07 -18.31 -15.37
CA GLN A 99 5.36 -19.57 -15.59
C GLN A 99 5.82 -20.27 -16.87
N ASN A 100 5.62 -21.57 -16.94
CA ASN A 100 5.91 -22.37 -18.14
C ASN A 100 4.67 -23.21 -18.54
N PRO A 101 3.93 -22.85 -19.61
CA PRO A 101 4.14 -21.66 -20.45
C PRO A 101 3.81 -20.34 -19.73
N PRO A 102 4.35 -19.18 -20.19
CA PRO A 102 4.03 -17.88 -19.63
C PRO A 102 2.53 -17.57 -19.68
N ILE A 103 2.01 -16.96 -18.61
CA ILE A 103 0.61 -16.53 -18.57
C ILE A 103 0.50 -15.14 -19.20
N PRO A 104 -0.34 -14.94 -20.24
CA PRO A 104 -0.56 -13.62 -20.83
C PRO A 104 -1.18 -12.64 -19.82
N CYS A 105 -0.62 -11.42 -19.72
CA CYS A 105 -1.11 -10.39 -18.79
C CYS A 105 -1.07 -8.96 -19.41
N PRO A 106 -1.70 -8.75 -20.59
CA PRO A 106 -1.61 -7.50 -21.33
C PRO A 106 -2.15 -6.30 -20.56
N MET A 107 -3.22 -6.43 -19.76
CA MET A 107 -3.78 -5.32 -18.99
C MET A 107 -2.86 -4.87 -17.85
N ILE A 108 -2.21 -5.81 -17.18
CA ILE A 108 -1.21 -5.50 -16.16
C ILE A 108 0.01 -4.85 -16.80
N GLU A 109 0.46 -5.32 -17.97
CA GLU A 109 1.57 -4.71 -18.72
C GLU A 109 1.24 -3.27 -19.09
N GLU A 110 0.07 -3.04 -19.69
CA GLU A 110 -0.40 -1.70 -20.03
C GLU A 110 -0.51 -0.80 -18.78
N TYR A 111 -1.06 -1.32 -17.69
CA TYR A 111 -1.13 -0.58 -16.43
C TYR A 111 0.27 -0.18 -15.92
N CYS A 112 1.23 -1.08 -15.96
CA CYS A 112 2.59 -0.78 -15.49
C CYS A 112 3.27 0.31 -16.35
N LEU A 113 3.02 0.29 -17.66
CA LEU A 113 3.58 1.25 -18.63
C LEU A 113 2.88 2.62 -18.54
N ARG A 114 1.55 2.63 -18.57
CA ARG A 114 0.71 3.83 -18.75
C ARG A 114 -0.03 4.27 -17.48
N ARG A 115 0.44 3.88 -16.32
CA ARG A 115 -0.27 4.11 -15.05
C ARG A 115 -0.69 5.57 -14.82
N LYS A 116 0.17 6.53 -15.19
CA LYS A 116 -0.12 7.96 -14.98
C LYS A 116 -1.26 8.43 -15.88
N GLU A 117 -1.22 8.02 -17.14
CA GLU A 117 -2.24 8.32 -18.14
C GLU A 117 -3.57 7.69 -17.76
N ILE A 118 -3.58 6.41 -17.42
CA ILE A 118 -4.77 5.68 -16.94
C ILE A 118 -5.38 6.38 -15.72
N PHE A 119 -4.56 6.85 -14.77
CA PHE A 119 -5.06 7.56 -13.61
C PHE A 119 -5.65 8.91 -13.97
N ALA A 120 -5.06 9.64 -14.91
CA ALA A 120 -5.60 10.92 -15.39
C ALA A 120 -6.92 10.71 -16.13
N GLU A 121 -6.98 9.75 -17.05
CA GLU A 121 -8.18 9.40 -17.82
C GLU A 121 -9.35 9.01 -16.89
N LEU A 122 -9.11 8.13 -15.93
CA LEU A 122 -10.14 7.68 -14.98
C LEU A 122 -10.53 8.77 -13.97
N GLY A 123 -9.58 9.63 -13.59
CA GLY A 123 -9.85 10.78 -12.73
C GLY A 123 -10.82 11.75 -13.37
N ILE A 124 -10.62 12.05 -14.65
CA ILE A 124 -11.52 12.89 -15.45
C ILE A 124 -12.87 12.18 -15.65
N LEU A 125 -12.85 10.91 -16.05
CA LEU A 125 -14.06 10.15 -16.36
C LEU A 125 -15.02 10.05 -15.16
N TYR A 126 -14.48 9.80 -13.97
CA TYR A 126 -15.27 9.59 -12.75
C TYR A 126 -15.34 10.81 -11.83
N GLY A 127 -14.64 11.89 -12.12
CA GLY A 127 -14.59 13.08 -11.27
C GLY A 127 -13.98 12.82 -9.90
N ILE A 128 -12.96 11.98 -9.81
CA ILE A 128 -12.38 11.50 -8.53
C ILE A 128 -10.88 11.74 -8.45
N GLU A 129 -10.38 11.73 -7.23
CA GLU A 129 -8.97 11.94 -6.93
C GLU A 129 -8.10 10.71 -7.26
N VAL A 130 -6.86 10.96 -7.67
CA VAL A 130 -5.87 9.93 -8.02
C VAL A 130 -5.70 8.85 -6.96
N TRP A 131 -5.78 9.20 -5.67
CA TRP A 131 -5.64 8.23 -4.58
C TRP A 131 -6.80 7.23 -4.51
N GLN A 132 -8.01 7.63 -4.94
CA GLN A 132 -9.18 6.75 -5.03
C GLN A 132 -9.01 5.73 -6.16
N ILE A 133 -8.48 6.18 -7.32
CA ILE A 133 -8.15 5.31 -8.45
C ILE A 133 -7.04 4.32 -8.06
N LYS A 134 -6.02 4.79 -7.35
CA LYS A 134 -4.97 3.91 -6.80
C LYS A 134 -5.56 2.80 -5.93
N LYS A 135 -6.55 3.11 -5.09
CA LYS A 135 -7.27 2.12 -4.27
C LYS A 135 -8.06 1.13 -5.12
N LEU A 136 -8.65 1.57 -6.24
CA LEU A 136 -9.33 0.69 -7.17
C LEU A 136 -8.38 -0.39 -7.67
N PHE A 137 -7.27 0.00 -8.30
CA PHE A 137 -6.33 -0.98 -8.87
C PHE A 137 -5.68 -1.87 -7.79
N LEU A 138 -5.41 -1.32 -6.62
CA LEU A 138 -4.95 -2.14 -5.49
C LEU A 138 -5.98 -3.21 -5.13
N ARG A 139 -7.27 -2.84 -5.06
CA ARG A 139 -8.36 -3.78 -4.81
C ARG A 139 -8.46 -4.85 -5.90
N LEU A 140 -8.39 -4.46 -7.17
CA LEU A 140 -8.46 -5.39 -8.31
C LEU A 140 -7.28 -6.39 -8.29
N CYS A 141 -6.07 -5.95 -7.96
CA CYS A 141 -4.91 -6.82 -7.77
C CYS A 141 -5.10 -7.85 -6.64
N PHE A 142 -5.97 -7.60 -5.69
CA PHE A 142 -6.36 -8.52 -4.61
C PHE A 142 -7.72 -9.18 -4.86
N PHE A 143 -8.11 -9.35 -6.13
CA PHE A 143 -9.35 -10.02 -6.54
C PHE A 143 -10.64 -9.38 -6.04
N GLY A 144 -10.57 -8.11 -5.61
CA GLY A 144 -11.76 -7.31 -5.34
C GLY A 144 -12.44 -6.86 -6.63
N THR A 145 -13.61 -6.24 -6.52
CA THR A 145 -14.42 -5.83 -7.68
C THR A 145 -14.56 -4.32 -7.76
N PHE A 146 -14.81 -3.81 -8.98
CA PHE A 146 -15.19 -2.42 -9.20
C PHE A 146 -16.42 -2.02 -8.38
N LYS A 147 -17.46 -2.87 -8.36
CA LYS A 147 -18.67 -2.64 -7.56
C LYS A 147 -18.38 -2.51 -6.07
N GLY A 148 -17.44 -3.32 -5.54
CA GLY A 148 -17.01 -3.22 -4.14
C GLY A 148 -16.28 -1.91 -3.86
N TRP A 149 -15.44 -1.46 -4.79
CA TRP A 149 -14.76 -0.17 -4.67
C TRP A 149 -15.75 1.01 -4.72
N CYS A 150 -16.75 0.99 -5.62
CA CYS A 150 -17.80 2.01 -5.67
C CYS A 150 -18.52 2.16 -4.31
N LYS A 151 -18.83 1.05 -3.63
CA LYS A 151 -19.42 1.08 -2.29
C LYS A 151 -18.51 1.79 -1.27
N ASP A 152 -17.20 1.52 -1.31
CA ASP A 152 -16.26 2.10 -0.36
C ASP A 152 -16.12 3.62 -0.51
N ILE A 153 -16.20 4.13 -1.74
CA ILE A 153 -16.14 5.56 -2.02
C ILE A 153 -17.52 6.24 -2.08
N LYS A 154 -18.58 5.48 -1.77
CA LYS A 154 -20.00 5.94 -1.76
C LYS A 154 -20.45 6.52 -3.11
N MET A 155 -20.00 5.94 -4.20
CA MET A 155 -20.46 6.26 -5.55
C MET A 155 -21.46 5.20 -6.00
N THR A 156 -22.66 5.61 -6.36
CA THR A 156 -23.71 4.77 -6.91
C THR A 156 -23.89 5.05 -8.40
N ASP A 157 -24.41 4.07 -9.13
CA ASP A 157 -24.84 4.21 -10.53
C ASP A 157 -23.73 4.59 -11.54
N ILE A 158 -22.47 4.19 -11.24
CA ILE A 158 -21.37 4.28 -12.18
C ILE A 158 -21.03 2.91 -12.78
N ALA A 159 -20.82 2.92 -14.10
CA ALA A 159 -20.37 1.73 -14.81
C ALA A 159 -18.82 1.72 -14.91
N PRO A 160 -18.19 0.55 -14.84
CA PRO A 160 -16.75 0.44 -15.12
C PRO A 160 -16.48 0.72 -16.60
N ASN A 161 -15.38 1.41 -16.91
CA ASN A 161 -14.93 1.53 -18.29
C ASN A 161 -14.33 0.20 -18.80
N THR A 162 -14.08 0.13 -20.11
CA THR A 162 -13.57 -1.09 -20.76
C THR A 162 -12.25 -1.57 -20.15
N PHE A 163 -11.32 -0.66 -19.83
CA PHE A 163 -10.04 -1.02 -19.23
C PHE A 163 -10.22 -1.69 -17.87
N ILE A 164 -11.08 -1.16 -17.01
CA ILE A 164 -11.37 -1.73 -15.67
C ILE A 164 -11.99 -3.13 -15.81
N ILE A 165 -12.94 -3.30 -16.74
CA ILE A 165 -13.58 -4.61 -16.99
C ILE A 165 -12.54 -5.65 -17.40
N GLN A 166 -11.69 -5.29 -18.35
CA GLN A 166 -10.66 -6.19 -18.87
C GLN A 166 -9.60 -6.49 -17.82
N PHE A 167 -9.17 -5.50 -17.05
CA PHE A 167 -8.22 -5.68 -15.95
C PHE A 167 -8.76 -6.60 -14.85
N GLU A 168 -10.03 -6.39 -14.43
CA GLU A 168 -10.69 -7.24 -13.43
C GLU A 168 -10.82 -8.68 -13.91
N ARG A 169 -11.12 -8.88 -15.20
CA ARG A 169 -11.21 -10.21 -15.82
C ARG A 169 -9.84 -10.88 -15.86
N GLU A 170 -8.83 -10.18 -16.38
CA GLU A 170 -7.46 -10.70 -16.47
C GLU A 170 -6.92 -11.13 -15.11
N MET A 171 -7.19 -10.38 -14.04
CA MET A 171 -6.78 -10.76 -12.68
C MET A 171 -7.36 -12.11 -12.26
N ARG A 172 -8.62 -12.40 -12.59
CA ARG A 172 -9.26 -13.69 -12.30
C ARG A 172 -8.65 -14.82 -13.15
N ASP A 173 -8.45 -14.55 -14.43
CA ASP A 173 -7.85 -15.51 -15.36
C ASP A 173 -6.43 -15.89 -14.92
N ILE A 174 -5.63 -14.92 -14.47
CA ILE A 174 -4.28 -15.15 -13.92
C ILE A 174 -4.36 -16.04 -12.67
N ALA A 175 -5.28 -15.75 -11.74
CA ALA A 175 -5.43 -16.56 -10.53
C ALA A 175 -5.78 -18.01 -10.87
N ASP A 176 -6.72 -18.23 -11.79
CA ASP A 176 -7.14 -19.56 -12.21
C ASP A 176 -6.04 -20.32 -12.94
N GLN A 177 -5.27 -19.65 -13.79
CA GLN A 177 -4.14 -20.26 -14.48
C GLN A 177 -3.00 -20.57 -13.50
N THR A 178 -2.67 -19.64 -12.58
CA THR A 178 -1.65 -19.87 -11.55
C THR A 178 -1.99 -21.06 -10.67
N ARG A 179 -3.28 -21.21 -10.28
CA ARG A 179 -3.76 -22.36 -9.50
C ARG A 179 -3.61 -23.67 -10.25
N LYS A 180 -3.89 -23.68 -11.55
CA LYS A 180 -3.73 -24.90 -12.39
C LYS A 180 -2.27 -25.35 -12.51
N VAL A 181 -1.34 -24.39 -12.60
CA VAL A 181 0.09 -24.67 -12.76
C VAL A 181 0.76 -25.01 -11.43
N ASN A 182 0.22 -24.52 -10.30
CA ASN A 182 0.80 -24.71 -8.96
C ASN A 182 -0.26 -25.26 -7.98
N PRO A 183 -0.79 -26.47 -8.21
CA PRO A 183 -1.86 -27.03 -7.39
C PRO A 183 -1.44 -27.24 -5.93
N GLU A 184 -0.14 -27.40 -5.65
CA GLU A 184 0.41 -27.59 -4.31
C GLU A 184 0.34 -26.33 -3.43
N LEU A 185 0.02 -25.16 -3.98
CA LEU A 185 -0.12 -23.91 -3.25
C LEU A 185 -1.53 -23.69 -2.69
N TYR A 186 -2.48 -24.58 -2.98
CA TYR A 186 -3.90 -24.41 -2.64
C TYR A 186 -4.51 -25.59 -1.90
#